data_a6c0319cbd3547283dd1a881de5eb376
#
_entry.id   a6c0319cbd3547283dd1a881de5eb376
#
_cell.length_a   1.000
_cell.length_b   1.000
_cell.length_c   1.000
_cell.angle_alpha   90.00
_cell.angle_beta   90.00
_cell.angle_gamma   90.00
#
_symmetry.space_group_name_H-M   'P 1'
#
loop_
_entity.id
_entity.type
_entity.pdbx_description
1 polymer ?
#
loop_
_entity_poly.entity_id
_entity_poly.type
_entity_poly.pdbx_seq_one_letter_code
_entity_poly.pdbx_strand_id
1 'polypeptide(L)'
;MYLSKIYIKNFRGIKELIVEFDKKLNVIIGANGQLKTSLMDAIRLFYSWGEPNRDIEITKEDFHVEITENADRTKTVTTSTRIDIVYLFKGLSAEQEGAFYQYLCPQDDGTMVARVHLSFEMKEKGRIYSSYITGKEENGIRADWNTFHYFHPYYLGALRDSTRDLMSTRNNLLGRVIKRKIDRASSEDDVRNIVDNANEQLLQRQEVRETQAGINDNLSQINRLYLQDVELHIEQNRIENIVNIIKPFLPYSATD
;
A
#
# COMPACT_ATOMS: atom_id res chain seq x y z
N MET A 1 17.78 3.22 -4.77
CA MET A 1 17.37 1.82 -4.51
C MET A 1 16.38 1.36 -5.57
N TYR A 2 16.45 0.10 -6.01
CA TYR A 2 15.51 -0.55 -6.94
C TYR A 2 15.44 -2.06 -6.66
N LEU A 3 14.30 -2.70 -6.99
CA LEU A 3 14.18 -4.16 -6.94
C LEU A 3 15.07 -4.74 -8.03
N SER A 4 16.12 -5.47 -7.64
CA SER A 4 17.10 -6.04 -8.57
C SER A 4 16.83 -7.50 -8.91
N LYS A 5 16.21 -8.25 -7.97
CA LYS A 5 15.89 -9.66 -8.16
C LYS A 5 14.68 -10.03 -7.29
N ILE A 6 13.84 -10.90 -7.84
CA ILE A 6 12.77 -11.57 -7.10
C ILE A 6 12.91 -13.08 -7.31
N TYR A 7 12.74 -13.83 -6.23
CA TYR A 7 12.59 -15.27 -6.24
C TYR A 7 11.20 -15.61 -5.72
N ILE A 8 10.46 -16.42 -6.46
CA ILE A 8 9.08 -16.82 -6.15
C ILE A 8 8.99 -18.33 -6.14
N LYS A 9 8.41 -18.91 -5.09
CA LYS A 9 8.18 -20.33 -4.97
C LYS A 9 6.77 -20.62 -4.50
N ASN A 10 6.11 -21.55 -5.20
CA ASN A 10 4.77 -22.06 -4.87
C ASN A 10 3.66 -21.01 -4.83
N PHE A 11 3.72 -19.99 -5.67
CA PHE A 11 2.71 -18.94 -5.74
C PHE A 11 1.87 -19.06 -7.00
N ARG A 12 0.59 -19.34 -6.85
CA ARG A 12 -0.37 -19.57 -7.96
C ARG A 12 0.16 -20.60 -8.97
N GLY A 13 0.20 -20.23 -10.24
CA GLY A 13 0.78 -21.09 -11.28
C GLY A 13 2.32 -21.18 -11.27
N ILE A 14 2.99 -20.42 -10.40
CA ILE A 14 4.46 -20.39 -10.32
C ILE A 14 4.92 -21.45 -9.31
N LYS A 15 5.56 -22.53 -9.79
CA LYS A 15 6.23 -23.49 -8.92
C LYS A 15 7.54 -22.91 -8.40
N GLU A 16 8.38 -22.39 -9.31
CA GLU A 16 9.63 -21.72 -9.00
C GLU A 16 9.99 -20.74 -10.14
N LEU A 17 10.34 -19.52 -9.78
CA LEU A 17 10.70 -18.47 -10.75
C LEU A 17 11.71 -17.52 -10.13
N ILE A 18 12.76 -17.20 -10.90
CA ILE A 18 13.72 -16.15 -10.58
C ILE A 18 13.66 -15.11 -11.70
N VAL A 19 13.51 -13.85 -11.34
CA VAL A 19 13.54 -12.72 -12.27
C VAL A 19 14.55 -11.70 -11.79
N GLU A 20 15.42 -11.26 -12.68
CA GLU A 20 16.34 -10.15 -12.46
C GLU A 20 15.84 -8.90 -13.19
N PHE A 21 16.01 -7.75 -12.56
CA PHE A 21 15.52 -6.47 -13.06
C PHE A 21 16.65 -5.48 -13.23
N ASP A 22 16.58 -4.72 -14.31
CA ASP A 22 17.41 -3.55 -14.53
C ASP A 22 16.91 -2.34 -13.73
N LYS A 23 17.82 -1.41 -13.45
CA LYS A 23 17.54 -0.21 -12.66
C LYS A 23 16.50 0.71 -13.30
N LYS A 24 16.40 0.73 -14.63
CA LYS A 24 15.58 1.73 -15.36
C LYS A 24 14.24 1.16 -15.81
N LEU A 25 14.24 0.42 -16.91
CA LEU A 25 13.05 -0.08 -17.57
C LEU A 25 13.12 -1.60 -17.72
N ASN A 26 12.06 -2.28 -17.29
CA ASN A 26 11.87 -3.70 -17.47
C ASN A 26 10.55 -3.92 -18.20
N VAL A 27 10.57 -4.74 -19.23
CA VAL A 27 9.38 -5.06 -20.03
C VAL A 27 9.09 -6.55 -19.89
N ILE A 28 7.90 -6.87 -19.38
CA ILE A 28 7.45 -8.25 -19.21
C ILE A 28 6.51 -8.58 -20.38
N ILE A 29 6.94 -9.48 -21.25
CA ILE A 29 6.17 -9.94 -22.41
C ILE A 29 5.83 -11.42 -22.27
N GLY A 30 4.73 -11.83 -22.89
CA GLY A 30 4.28 -13.22 -22.90
C GLY A 30 2.81 -13.32 -23.29
N ALA A 31 2.36 -14.50 -23.71
CA ALA A 31 0.97 -14.76 -24.06
C ALA A 31 0.02 -14.64 -22.84
N ASN A 32 -1.28 -14.54 -23.07
CA ASN A 32 -2.26 -14.54 -22.00
C ASN A 32 -2.22 -15.89 -21.25
N GLY A 33 -2.34 -15.83 -19.92
CA GLY A 33 -2.21 -17.02 -19.07
C GLY A 33 -0.78 -17.42 -18.68
N GLN A 34 0.26 -16.74 -19.18
CA GLN A 34 1.67 -17.03 -18.87
C GLN A 34 2.19 -16.32 -17.62
N LEU A 35 1.43 -16.36 -16.53
CA LEU A 35 1.87 -15.97 -15.18
C LEU A 35 2.36 -14.51 -15.00
N LYS A 36 2.22 -13.63 -16.03
CA LYS A 36 2.61 -12.21 -15.93
C LYS A 36 1.92 -11.51 -14.76
N THR A 37 0.62 -11.73 -14.62
CA THR A 37 -0.17 -11.17 -13.51
C THR A 37 0.32 -11.71 -12.17
N SER A 38 0.64 -13.00 -12.08
CA SER A 38 1.17 -13.61 -10.85
C SER A 38 2.51 -13.00 -10.44
N LEU A 39 3.40 -12.73 -11.41
CA LEU A 39 4.66 -12.03 -11.14
C LEU A 39 4.41 -10.59 -10.66
N MET A 40 3.52 -9.85 -11.32
CA MET A 40 3.17 -8.49 -10.91
C MET A 40 2.53 -8.47 -9.52
N ASP A 41 1.65 -9.42 -9.22
CA ASP A 41 1.03 -9.52 -7.91
C ASP A 41 2.03 -9.94 -6.83
N ALA A 42 2.99 -10.82 -7.14
CA ALA A 42 4.09 -11.13 -6.22
C ALA A 42 4.92 -9.88 -5.89
N ILE A 43 5.21 -9.02 -6.88
CA ILE A 43 5.89 -7.74 -6.63
C ILE A 43 5.00 -6.84 -5.75
N ARG A 44 3.71 -6.74 -6.04
CA ARG A 44 2.76 -5.90 -5.30
C ARG A 44 2.56 -6.34 -3.85
N LEU A 45 2.62 -7.65 -3.57
CA LEU A 45 2.50 -8.18 -2.21
C LEU A 45 3.51 -7.56 -1.23
N PHE A 46 4.75 -7.37 -1.66
CA PHE A 46 5.76 -6.70 -0.84
C PHE A 46 5.34 -5.29 -0.44
N TYR A 47 4.80 -4.56 -1.39
CA TYR A 47 4.49 -3.15 -1.23
C TYR A 47 3.12 -2.90 -0.59
N SER A 48 2.22 -3.87 -0.63
CA SER A 48 0.92 -3.78 0.06
C SER A 48 1.00 -4.17 1.54
N TRP A 49 2.17 -4.66 1.97
CA TRP A 49 2.39 -4.95 3.39
C TRP A 49 2.35 -3.65 4.17
N GLY A 50 1.39 -3.58 5.05
CA GLY A 50 1.27 -2.43 5.89
C GLY A 50 0.22 -1.41 5.52
N GLU A 51 -0.26 -1.48 4.35
CA GLU A 51 -1.37 -0.64 3.93
C GLU A 51 -2.66 -1.13 4.60
N PRO A 52 -3.47 -0.24 5.21
CA PRO A 52 -4.76 -0.62 5.80
C PRO A 52 -5.74 -1.18 4.76
N ASN A 53 -5.60 -0.74 3.51
CA ASN A 53 -6.37 -1.24 2.35
C ASN A 53 -5.45 -2.07 1.47
N ARG A 54 -5.24 -3.34 1.83
CA ARG A 54 -4.47 -4.26 1.00
C ARG A 54 -5.25 -4.59 -0.27
N ASP A 55 -4.65 -4.28 -1.41
CA ASP A 55 -5.22 -4.65 -2.71
C ASP A 55 -5.13 -6.16 -2.99
N ILE A 56 -4.19 -6.85 -2.32
CA ILE A 56 -3.94 -8.27 -2.51
C ILE A 56 -3.86 -8.95 -1.13
N GLU A 57 -4.74 -9.89 -0.91
CA GLU A 57 -4.74 -10.78 0.25
C GLU A 57 -4.47 -12.21 -0.23
N ILE A 58 -3.59 -12.93 0.48
CA ILE A 58 -3.29 -14.33 0.16
C ILE A 58 -4.40 -15.22 0.67
N THR A 59 -4.96 -15.99 -0.24
CA THR A 59 -5.99 -16.99 0.00
C THR A 59 -5.46 -18.40 -0.24
N LYS A 60 -6.26 -19.43 0.04
CA LYS A 60 -5.88 -20.82 -0.22
C LYS A 60 -5.64 -21.09 -1.72
N GLU A 61 -6.29 -20.34 -2.58
CA GLU A 61 -6.21 -20.47 -4.04
C GLU A 61 -4.87 -19.92 -4.60
N ASP A 62 -4.13 -19.16 -3.80
CA ASP A 62 -2.82 -18.63 -4.19
C ASP A 62 -1.68 -19.63 -3.98
N PHE A 63 -1.92 -20.75 -3.29
CA PHE A 63 -0.92 -21.82 -3.11
C PHE A 63 -0.84 -22.67 -4.36
N HIS A 64 0.38 -22.93 -4.82
CA HIS A 64 0.63 -23.69 -6.05
C HIS A 64 0.06 -25.10 -5.96
N VAL A 65 -0.61 -25.50 -7.04
CA VAL A 65 -1.21 -26.84 -7.20
C VAL A 65 -0.45 -27.58 -8.29
N GLU A 66 0.14 -28.69 -7.94
CA GLU A 66 0.79 -29.61 -8.87
C GLU A 66 -0.14 -30.77 -9.20
N ILE A 67 -0.34 -31.01 -10.50
CA ILE A 67 -1.13 -32.13 -11.00
C ILE A 67 -0.16 -33.13 -11.63
N THR A 68 -0.02 -34.29 -11.03
CA THR A 68 0.85 -35.38 -11.53
C THR A 68 -0.04 -36.48 -12.10
N GLU A 69 0.22 -36.91 -13.33
CA GLU A 69 -0.46 -38.04 -13.94
C GLU A 69 0.33 -39.31 -13.62
N ASN A 70 -0.31 -40.27 -12.98
CA ASN A 70 0.27 -41.57 -12.62
C ASN A 70 0.26 -42.53 -13.82
N ALA A 71 1.00 -43.61 -13.71
CA ALA A 71 1.10 -44.64 -14.77
C ALA A 71 -0.24 -45.31 -15.12
N ASP A 72 -1.20 -45.30 -14.21
CA ASP A 72 -2.59 -45.78 -14.36
C ASP A 72 -3.55 -44.74 -14.92
N ARG A 73 -3.06 -43.56 -15.39
CA ARG A 73 -3.83 -42.41 -15.85
C ARG A 73 -4.69 -41.71 -14.78
N THR A 74 -4.50 -42.07 -13.52
CA THR A 74 -5.10 -41.28 -12.42
C THR A 74 -4.31 -39.99 -12.22
N LYS A 75 -5.01 -38.92 -11.83
CA LYS A 75 -4.39 -37.61 -11.54
C LYS A 75 -4.28 -37.41 -10.03
N THR A 76 -3.07 -37.24 -9.55
CA THR A 76 -2.82 -36.83 -8.17
C THR A 76 -2.67 -35.32 -8.13
N VAL A 77 -3.47 -34.67 -7.28
CA VAL A 77 -3.45 -33.21 -7.07
C VAL A 77 -2.76 -32.95 -5.73
N THR A 78 -1.67 -32.22 -5.75
CA THR A 78 -0.93 -31.85 -4.54
C THR A 78 -0.88 -30.33 -4.44
N THR A 79 -1.41 -29.78 -3.34
CA THR A 79 -1.34 -28.34 -3.06
C THR A 79 -0.17 -28.07 -2.13
N SER A 80 0.66 -27.08 -2.46
CA SER A 80 1.74 -26.65 -1.59
C SER A 80 1.19 -26.04 -0.31
N THR A 81 1.90 -26.20 0.79
CA THR A 81 1.51 -25.63 2.10
C THR A 81 2.25 -24.34 2.41
N ARG A 82 3.19 -23.94 1.55
CA ARG A 82 4.04 -22.78 1.78
C ARG A 82 4.33 -22.04 0.48
N ILE A 83 4.20 -20.72 0.55
CA ILE A 83 4.64 -19.77 -0.47
C ILE A 83 5.86 -19.04 0.07
N ASP A 84 6.92 -18.91 -0.73
CA ASP A 84 8.09 -18.12 -0.41
C ASP A 84 8.37 -17.11 -1.52
N ILE A 85 8.57 -15.86 -1.15
CA ILE A 85 8.95 -14.79 -2.08
C ILE A 85 10.10 -14.00 -1.47
N VAL A 86 11.22 -13.94 -2.18
CA VAL A 86 12.42 -13.22 -1.74
C VAL A 86 12.65 -12.02 -2.65
N TYR A 87 12.83 -10.85 -2.07
CA TYR A 87 13.10 -9.60 -2.77
C TYR A 87 14.50 -9.13 -2.44
N LEU A 88 15.27 -8.79 -3.47
CA LEU A 88 16.60 -8.21 -3.35
C LEU A 88 16.61 -6.80 -3.96
N PHE A 89 17.04 -5.84 -3.17
CA PHE A 89 17.13 -4.44 -3.58
C PHE A 89 18.59 -3.99 -3.64
N LYS A 90 18.96 -3.36 -4.77
CA LYS A 90 20.29 -2.78 -5.03
C LYS A 90 20.23 -1.27 -5.16
N GLY A 91 21.40 -0.64 -5.15
CA GLY A 91 21.58 0.80 -5.39
C GLY A 91 21.00 1.64 -4.26
N LEU A 92 21.24 1.24 -3.03
CA LEU A 92 20.91 2.01 -1.84
C LEU A 92 21.82 3.25 -1.75
N SER A 93 21.30 4.35 -1.22
CA SER A 93 22.14 5.47 -0.79
C SER A 93 22.71 5.21 0.61
N ALA A 94 23.74 5.95 1.03
CA ALA A 94 24.30 5.80 2.37
C ALA A 94 23.26 5.98 3.50
N GLU A 95 22.29 6.88 3.32
CA GLU A 95 21.17 7.07 4.24
C GLU A 95 20.27 5.84 4.28
N GLN A 96 20.00 5.23 3.11
CA GLN A 96 19.21 4.02 3.00
C GLN A 96 19.94 2.81 3.58
N GLU A 97 21.25 2.70 3.39
CA GLU A 97 22.05 1.65 4.03
C GLU A 97 22.01 1.74 5.55
N GLY A 98 22.05 2.95 6.11
CA GLY A 98 21.87 3.18 7.54
C GLY A 98 20.46 2.76 8.02
N ALA A 99 19.41 3.19 7.31
CA ALA A 99 18.03 2.87 7.66
C ALA A 99 17.73 1.37 7.52
N PHE A 100 18.34 0.71 6.53
CA PHE A 100 18.13 -0.71 6.24
C PHE A 100 19.24 -1.63 6.76
N TYR A 101 20.04 -1.19 7.70
CA TYR A 101 21.19 -1.97 8.18
C TYR A 101 20.86 -3.42 8.50
N GLN A 102 19.74 -3.66 9.14
CA GLN A 102 19.27 -5.02 9.51
C GLN A 102 18.84 -5.87 8.29
N TYR A 103 18.59 -5.24 7.15
CA TYR A 103 18.15 -5.86 5.91
C TYR A 103 19.29 -6.19 4.97
N LEU A 104 20.49 -5.66 5.27
CA LEU A 104 21.63 -5.77 4.39
C LEU A 104 22.25 -7.16 4.41
N CYS A 105 22.52 -7.66 3.23
CA CYS A 105 23.27 -8.90 2.99
C CYS A 105 24.43 -8.60 2.07
N PRO A 106 25.67 -8.97 2.44
CA PRO A 106 26.78 -8.91 1.51
C PRO A 106 26.58 -9.95 0.41
N GLN A 107 26.89 -9.57 -0.82
CA GLN A 107 26.98 -10.44 -1.97
C GLN A 107 28.45 -10.86 -2.19
N ASP A 108 28.67 -11.89 -3.02
CA ASP A 108 30.00 -12.41 -3.32
C ASP A 108 30.92 -11.36 -3.97
N ASP A 109 30.34 -10.39 -4.66
CA ASP A 109 31.04 -9.24 -5.29
C ASP A 109 31.35 -8.10 -4.31
N GLY A 110 31.05 -8.26 -3.01
CA GLY A 110 31.24 -7.26 -1.97
C GLY A 110 30.15 -6.18 -1.94
N THR A 111 29.18 -6.17 -2.84
CA THR A 111 28.07 -5.23 -2.81
C THR A 111 27.05 -5.60 -1.72
N MET A 112 26.47 -4.58 -1.10
CA MET A 112 25.40 -4.78 -0.13
C MET A 112 24.04 -4.73 -0.83
N VAL A 113 23.18 -5.69 -0.52
CA VAL A 113 21.79 -5.73 -0.99
C VAL A 113 20.85 -5.78 0.21
N ALA A 114 19.75 -5.08 0.13
CA ALA A 114 18.69 -5.26 1.11
C ALA A 114 17.85 -6.47 0.70
N ARG A 115 17.73 -7.45 1.60
CA ARG A 115 16.99 -8.69 1.38
C ARG A 115 15.78 -8.76 2.29
N VAL A 116 14.63 -9.05 1.70
CA VAL A 116 13.39 -9.31 2.43
C VAL A 116 12.79 -10.62 1.93
N HIS A 117 12.49 -11.51 2.85
CA HIS A 117 11.83 -12.78 2.60
C HIS A 117 10.42 -12.74 3.17
N LEU A 118 9.47 -12.87 2.30
CA LEU A 118 8.05 -12.97 2.61
C LEU A 118 7.63 -14.43 2.47
N SER A 119 7.08 -15.01 3.52
CA SER A 119 6.54 -16.36 3.47
C SER A 119 5.11 -16.43 3.99
N PHE A 120 4.32 -17.30 3.37
CA PHE A 120 2.97 -17.65 3.82
C PHE A 120 2.90 -19.15 4.03
N GLU A 121 2.46 -19.56 5.20
CA GLU A 121 2.32 -20.96 5.58
C GLU A 121 0.85 -21.27 5.87
N MET A 122 0.29 -22.22 5.15
CA MET A 122 -1.05 -22.73 5.40
C MET A 122 -1.00 -23.85 6.42
N LYS A 123 -1.57 -23.63 7.60
CA LYS A 123 -1.65 -24.62 8.69
C LYS A 123 -2.99 -25.34 8.69
N GLU A 124 -3.11 -26.28 9.63
CA GLU A 124 -4.34 -27.01 9.85
C GLU A 124 -5.55 -26.07 9.96
N LYS A 125 -6.69 -26.50 9.45
CA LYS A 125 -7.94 -25.73 9.32
C LYS A 125 -7.86 -24.54 8.32
N GLY A 126 -6.80 -24.50 7.48
CA GLY A 126 -6.66 -23.52 6.40
C GLY A 126 -6.37 -22.09 6.86
N ARG A 127 -5.85 -21.91 8.05
CA ARG A 127 -5.33 -20.61 8.50
C ARG A 127 -3.98 -20.33 7.84
N ILE A 128 -3.83 -19.13 7.30
CA ILE A 128 -2.61 -18.68 6.64
C ILE A 128 -1.86 -17.74 7.58
N TYR A 129 -0.60 -18.07 7.82
CA TYR A 129 0.32 -17.27 8.62
C TYR A 129 1.34 -16.62 7.70
N SER A 130 1.51 -15.32 7.81
CA SER A 130 2.53 -14.58 7.09
C SER A 130 3.73 -14.27 7.98
N SER A 131 4.93 -14.36 7.41
CA SER A 131 6.17 -13.98 8.07
C SER A 131 7.03 -13.13 7.14
N TYR A 132 7.65 -12.12 7.70
CA TYR A 132 8.55 -11.20 7.02
C TYR A 132 9.90 -11.22 7.72
N ILE A 133 10.90 -11.74 7.05
CA ILE A 133 12.26 -11.88 7.57
C ILE A 133 13.20 -11.06 6.70
N THR A 134 14.08 -10.30 7.34
CA THR A 134 15.07 -9.45 6.67
C THR A 134 16.48 -9.97 6.91
N GLY A 135 17.41 -9.62 6.04
CA GLY A 135 18.78 -10.06 6.15
C GLY A 135 19.01 -11.52 5.73
N LYS A 136 20.03 -12.17 6.25
CA LYS A 136 20.38 -13.56 5.92
C LYS A 136 19.36 -14.54 6.51
N GLU A 137 19.08 -15.65 5.80
CA GLU A 137 18.10 -16.65 6.23
C GLU A 137 18.38 -17.24 7.61
N GLU A 138 19.63 -17.48 7.92
CA GLU A 138 20.04 -18.16 9.16
C GLU A 138 19.90 -17.28 10.41
N ASN A 139 19.95 -15.94 10.25
CA ASN A 139 19.88 -14.97 11.33
C ASN A 139 18.92 -13.83 11.00
N GLY A 140 17.89 -14.13 10.23
CA GLY A 140 16.93 -13.12 9.78
C GLY A 140 16.15 -12.52 10.95
N ILE A 141 16.03 -11.21 10.95
CA ILE A 141 15.22 -10.45 11.92
C ILE A 141 13.86 -10.19 11.30
N ARG A 142 12.81 -10.26 12.11
CA ARG A 142 11.47 -9.90 11.66
C ARG A 142 11.48 -8.44 11.20
N ALA A 143 10.97 -8.20 9.99
CA ALA A 143 10.92 -6.85 9.44
C ALA A 143 10.11 -5.91 10.32
N ASP A 144 10.65 -4.73 10.58
CA ASP A 144 9.93 -3.65 11.24
C ASP A 144 9.00 -2.96 10.24
N TRP A 145 7.78 -2.73 10.69
CA TRP A 145 6.75 -2.03 9.97
C TRP A 145 7.17 -0.64 9.47
N ASN A 146 7.83 0.14 10.31
CA ASN A 146 8.26 1.50 9.96
C ASN A 146 9.20 1.53 8.78
N THR A 147 10.00 0.47 8.58
CA THR A 147 10.98 0.41 7.50
C THR A 147 10.31 0.25 6.14
N PHE A 148 9.10 -0.35 6.07
CA PHE A 148 8.36 -0.48 4.82
C PHE A 148 7.86 0.87 4.28
N HIS A 149 7.74 1.90 5.11
CA HIS A 149 7.41 3.25 4.64
C HIS A 149 8.41 3.84 3.66
N TYR A 150 9.63 3.32 3.60
CA TYR A 150 10.63 3.74 2.62
C TYR A 150 10.45 3.07 1.25
N PHE A 151 9.68 1.97 1.17
CA PHE A 151 9.40 1.26 -0.06
C PHE A 151 8.02 1.67 -0.59
N HIS A 152 8.01 2.58 -1.55
CA HIS A 152 6.76 3.11 -2.11
C HIS A 152 6.65 2.84 -3.60
N PRO A 153 5.85 1.89 -4.05
CA PRO A 153 5.56 1.68 -5.45
C PRO A 153 4.42 2.58 -5.90
N TYR A 154 4.41 2.84 -7.17
CA TYR A 154 3.23 3.31 -7.89
C TYR A 154 2.76 2.20 -8.81
N TYR A 155 1.65 1.57 -8.48
CA TYR A 155 1.02 0.59 -9.36
C TYR A 155 -0.07 1.27 -10.19
N LEU A 156 0.04 1.13 -11.51
CA LEU A 156 -0.99 1.55 -12.46
C LEU A 156 -1.60 0.28 -13.05
N GLY A 157 -2.88 0.04 -12.76
CA GLY A 157 -3.62 -1.09 -13.30
C GLY A 157 -3.75 -1.03 -14.83
N ALA A 158 -4.05 -2.18 -15.45
CA ALA A 158 -4.24 -2.28 -16.89
C ALA A 158 -5.45 -1.47 -17.38
N LEU A 159 -6.53 -1.44 -16.60
CA LEU A 159 -7.68 -0.56 -16.82
C LEU A 159 -7.39 0.77 -16.10
N ARG A 160 -6.92 1.73 -16.87
CA ARG A 160 -6.70 3.09 -16.38
C ARG A 160 -8.02 3.82 -16.31
N ASP A 161 -8.72 3.69 -15.20
CA ASP A 161 -9.82 4.59 -14.90
C ASP A 161 -9.23 5.86 -14.28
N SER A 162 -8.87 6.80 -15.16
CA SER A 162 -8.31 8.10 -14.74
C SER A 162 -9.26 8.85 -13.80
N THR A 163 -10.53 8.63 -13.94
CA THR A 163 -11.56 9.22 -13.08
C THR A 163 -11.47 8.62 -11.67
N ARG A 164 -11.34 7.30 -11.56
CA ARG A 164 -11.20 6.63 -10.28
C ARG A 164 -9.85 6.94 -9.61
N ASP A 165 -8.76 6.89 -10.36
CA ASP A 165 -7.41 7.02 -9.81
C ASP A 165 -7.05 8.47 -9.42
N LEU A 166 -7.61 9.46 -10.12
CA LEU A 166 -7.30 10.87 -9.90
C LEU A 166 -8.43 11.67 -9.24
N MET A 167 -9.68 11.22 -9.34
CA MET A 167 -10.85 11.96 -8.84
C MET A 167 -11.53 11.29 -7.63
N SER A 168 -11.10 10.12 -7.22
CA SER A 168 -11.64 9.47 -6.01
C SER A 168 -11.43 10.36 -4.78
N THR A 169 -12.42 10.42 -3.92
CA THR A 169 -12.32 11.10 -2.61
C THR A 169 -11.55 10.27 -1.58
N ARG A 170 -11.25 9.01 -1.91
CA ARG A 170 -10.46 8.12 -1.05
C ARG A 170 -9.30 7.54 -1.86
N ASN A 171 -8.08 7.68 -1.33
CA ASN A 171 -6.85 7.10 -1.89
C ASN A 171 -6.54 7.50 -3.35
N ASN A 172 -6.84 8.74 -3.75
CA ASN A 172 -6.45 9.16 -5.09
C ASN A 172 -4.91 9.25 -5.22
N LEU A 173 -4.40 8.98 -6.41
CA LEU A 173 -2.96 8.96 -6.67
C LEU A 173 -2.31 10.33 -6.43
N LEU A 174 -2.99 11.40 -6.84
CA LEU A 174 -2.50 12.78 -6.67
C LEU A 174 -2.40 13.15 -5.18
N GLY A 175 -3.42 12.84 -4.38
CA GLY A 175 -3.42 13.06 -2.94
C GLY A 175 -2.27 12.33 -2.25
N ARG A 176 -1.99 11.08 -2.63
CA ARG A 176 -0.84 10.32 -2.11
C ARG A 176 0.50 10.96 -2.45
N VAL A 177 0.66 11.49 -3.65
CA VAL A 177 1.90 12.20 -4.05
C VAL A 177 2.07 13.48 -3.27
N ILE A 178 0.99 14.27 -3.13
CA ILE A 178 1.01 15.53 -2.38
C ILE A 178 1.31 15.27 -0.90
N LYS A 179 0.63 14.30 -0.28
CA LYS A 179 0.88 13.93 1.12
C LYS A 179 2.36 13.62 1.35
N ARG A 180 2.97 12.78 0.51
CA ARG A 180 4.41 12.46 0.64
C ARG A 180 5.33 13.65 0.51
N LYS A 181 4.97 14.66 -0.31
CA LYS A 181 5.75 15.89 -0.38
C LYS A 181 5.63 16.70 0.90
N ILE A 182 4.44 16.77 1.49
CA ILE A 182 4.18 17.43 2.76
C ILE A 182 4.98 16.73 3.88
N ASP A 183 4.90 15.40 3.97
CA ASP A 183 5.62 14.60 4.98
C ASP A 183 7.14 14.81 4.89
N ARG A 184 7.71 14.82 3.67
CA ARG A 184 9.14 15.08 3.45
C ARG A 184 9.58 16.50 3.79
N ALA A 185 8.69 17.46 3.62
CA ALA A 185 8.96 18.85 3.95
C ALA A 185 8.73 19.15 5.44
N SER A 186 8.26 18.17 6.22
CA SER A 186 7.83 18.34 7.62
C SER A 186 6.84 19.50 7.79
N SER A 187 6.00 19.72 6.77
CA SER A 187 5.02 20.83 6.71
C SER A 187 3.59 20.39 7.01
N GLU A 188 3.44 19.24 7.66
CA GLU A 188 2.13 18.70 8.01
C GLU A 188 1.35 19.63 8.94
N ASP A 189 2.02 20.15 9.96
CA ASP A 189 1.40 21.05 10.92
C ASP A 189 1.01 22.39 10.28
N ASP A 190 1.79 22.92 9.33
CA ASP A 190 1.46 24.14 8.60
C ASP A 190 0.18 23.98 7.78
N VAL A 191 0.06 22.86 7.06
CA VAL A 191 -1.15 22.56 6.27
C VAL A 191 -2.36 22.39 7.19
N ARG A 192 -2.19 21.71 8.31
CA ARG A 192 -3.24 21.52 9.31
C ARG A 192 -3.70 22.85 9.87
N ASN A 193 -2.79 23.72 10.29
CA ASN A 193 -3.08 25.05 10.83
C ASN A 193 -3.87 25.92 9.83
N ILE A 194 -3.53 25.85 8.54
CA ILE A 194 -4.27 26.59 7.51
C ILE A 194 -5.73 26.13 7.45
N VAL A 195 -5.95 24.82 7.50
CA VAL A 195 -7.30 24.25 7.44
C VAL A 195 -8.09 24.53 8.72
N ASP A 196 -7.45 24.41 9.88
CA ASP A 196 -8.08 24.71 11.17
C ASP A 196 -8.49 26.18 11.26
N ASN A 197 -7.64 27.10 10.82
CA ASN A 197 -7.99 28.52 10.74
C ASN A 197 -9.17 28.78 9.79
N ALA A 198 -9.22 28.10 8.64
CA ALA A 198 -10.33 28.23 7.71
C ALA A 198 -11.64 27.66 8.31
N ASN A 199 -11.56 26.54 9.01
CA ASN A 199 -12.70 25.93 9.70
C ASN A 199 -13.23 26.84 10.82
N GLU A 200 -12.34 27.44 11.61
CA GLU A 200 -12.73 28.42 12.64
C GLU A 200 -13.46 29.63 12.03
N GLN A 201 -12.95 30.17 10.92
CA GLN A 201 -13.62 31.27 10.23
C GLN A 201 -14.99 30.86 9.69
N LEU A 202 -15.17 29.65 9.20
CA LEU A 202 -16.47 29.14 8.76
C LEU A 202 -17.46 29.01 9.92
N LEU A 203 -17.02 28.48 11.06
CA LEU A 203 -17.84 28.35 12.26
C LEU A 203 -18.25 29.73 12.86
N GLN A 204 -17.45 30.75 12.61
CA GLN A 204 -17.74 32.14 13.01
C GLN A 204 -18.77 32.84 12.10
N ARG A 205 -19.12 32.27 10.95
CA ARG A 205 -20.09 32.86 10.03
C ARG A 205 -21.46 32.98 10.71
N GLN A 206 -22.15 34.09 10.39
CA GLN A 206 -23.43 34.40 10.99
C GLN A 206 -24.46 33.29 10.75
N GLU A 207 -24.49 32.74 9.55
CA GLU A 207 -25.44 31.68 9.15
C GLU A 207 -25.25 30.41 9.99
N VAL A 208 -24.00 30.05 10.31
CA VAL A 208 -23.68 28.89 11.12
C VAL A 208 -24.07 29.12 12.58
N ARG A 209 -23.74 30.29 13.13
CA ARG A 209 -24.10 30.66 14.50
C ARG A 209 -25.62 30.75 14.70
N GLU A 210 -26.34 31.31 13.76
CA GLU A 210 -27.81 31.38 13.81
C GLU A 210 -28.43 29.99 13.77
N THR A 211 -27.86 29.10 12.95
CA THR A 211 -28.29 27.68 12.89
C THR A 211 -28.03 26.98 14.22
N GLN A 212 -26.84 27.14 14.81
CA GLN A 212 -26.50 26.57 16.12
C GLN A 212 -27.41 27.08 17.23
N ALA A 213 -27.66 28.38 17.24
CA ALA A 213 -28.61 29.01 18.21
C ALA A 213 -30.01 28.44 18.05
N GLY A 214 -30.51 28.32 16.81
CA GLY A 214 -31.83 27.76 16.53
C GLY A 214 -31.95 26.28 16.96
N ILE A 215 -30.86 25.48 16.81
CA ILE A 215 -30.82 24.09 17.32
C ILE A 215 -30.93 24.10 18.85
N ASN A 216 -30.16 24.94 19.54
CA ASN A 216 -30.12 25.00 20.98
C ASN A 216 -31.43 25.51 21.56
N ASP A 217 -32.05 26.50 20.94
CA ASP A 217 -33.38 26.99 21.32
C ASP A 217 -34.44 25.91 21.23
N ASN A 218 -34.47 25.14 20.13
CA ASN A 218 -35.39 24.02 19.98
C ASN A 218 -35.14 22.89 21.00
N LEU A 219 -33.88 22.56 21.24
CA LEU A 219 -33.52 21.53 22.23
C LEU A 219 -33.90 21.94 23.65
N SER A 220 -33.74 23.21 24.02
CA SER A 220 -34.13 23.76 25.32
C SER A 220 -35.63 23.66 25.56
N GLN A 221 -36.45 23.79 24.50
CA GLN A 221 -37.89 23.63 24.58
C GLN A 221 -38.35 22.19 24.79
N ILE A 222 -37.61 21.22 24.21
CA ILE A 222 -37.96 19.82 24.26
C ILE A 222 -37.47 19.17 25.56
N ASN A 223 -36.27 19.53 26.03
CA ASN A 223 -35.61 18.85 27.14
C ASN A 223 -35.21 19.79 28.27
N ARG A 224 -36.20 20.11 29.15
CA ARG A 224 -36.00 20.97 30.33
C ARG A 224 -35.05 20.41 31.39
N LEU A 225 -34.61 19.15 31.28
CA LEU A 225 -33.82 18.44 32.29
C LEU A 225 -32.32 18.34 31.96
N TYR A 226 -31.90 18.55 30.71
CA TYR A 226 -30.51 18.50 30.30
C TYR A 226 -30.12 19.77 29.54
N LEU A 227 -29.44 20.67 30.25
CA LEU A 227 -28.83 21.88 29.70
C LEU A 227 -27.48 21.54 29.07
N GLN A 228 -27.46 20.82 27.97
CA GLN A 228 -26.27 20.67 27.15
C GLN A 228 -26.48 21.38 25.82
N ASP A 229 -25.71 22.43 25.61
CA ASP A 229 -25.69 23.13 24.33
C ASP A 229 -24.99 22.28 23.27
N VAL A 230 -25.54 22.28 22.07
CA VAL A 230 -24.89 21.63 20.92
C VAL A 230 -23.88 22.61 20.34
N GLU A 231 -22.64 22.14 20.23
CA GLU A 231 -21.59 22.84 19.52
C GLU A 231 -21.38 22.19 18.14
N LEU A 232 -21.28 23.01 17.10
CA LEU A 232 -20.97 22.52 15.75
C LEU A 232 -19.45 22.48 15.57
N HIS A 233 -18.93 21.33 15.15
CA HIS A 233 -17.52 21.13 14.85
C HIS A 233 -17.34 20.63 13.41
N ILE A 234 -16.19 20.98 12.81
CA ILE A 234 -15.79 20.46 11.50
C ILE A 234 -14.69 19.41 11.74
N GLU A 235 -15.03 18.13 11.55
CA GLU A 235 -14.10 17.01 11.83
C GLU A 235 -12.99 16.78 10.77
N GLN A 236 -12.93 17.57 9.71
CA GLN A 236 -12.01 17.29 8.58
C GLN A 236 -10.67 18.02 8.74
N ASN A 237 -9.85 17.59 9.70
CA ASN A 237 -8.47 18.07 9.83
C ASN A 237 -7.41 17.00 9.52
N ARG A 238 -7.81 15.82 9.04
CA ARG A 238 -6.84 14.80 8.62
C ARG A 238 -6.26 15.16 7.25
N ILE A 239 -4.95 15.20 7.15
CA ILE A 239 -4.22 15.54 5.91
C ILE A 239 -4.64 14.66 4.74
N GLU A 240 -4.89 13.37 4.98
CA GLU A 240 -5.38 12.46 3.95
C GLU A 240 -6.68 12.94 3.31
N ASN A 241 -7.60 13.47 4.10
CA ASN A 241 -8.88 13.99 3.60
C ASN A 241 -8.66 15.27 2.80
N ILE A 242 -7.79 16.17 3.29
CA ILE A 242 -7.46 17.43 2.64
C ILE A 242 -6.83 17.21 1.27
N VAL A 243 -5.80 16.36 1.19
CA VAL A 243 -5.09 16.11 -0.07
C VAL A 243 -5.92 15.31 -1.08
N ASN A 244 -6.87 14.48 -0.61
CA ASN A 244 -7.74 13.70 -1.48
C ASN A 244 -8.85 14.54 -2.13
N ILE A 245 -9.14 15.75 -1.62
CA ILE A 245 -10.08 16.69 -2.24
C ILE A 245 -9.43 17.40 -3.45
N ILE A 246 -8.10 17.48 -3.50
CA ILE A 246 -7.36 18.11 -4.58
C ILE A 246 -7.50 17.27 -5.85
N LYS A 247 -8.11 17.86 -6.89
CA LYS A 247 -8.35 17.19 -8.18
C LYS A 247 -7.62 17.92 -9.29
N PRO A 248 -7.06 17.19 -10.28
CA PRO A 248 -6.50 17.83 -11.45
C PRO A 248 -7.64 18.42 -12.30
N PHE A 249 -7.46 19.64 -12.75
CA PHE A 249 -8.34 20.29 -13.69
C PHE A 249 -7.56 20.63 -14.95
N LEU A 250 -7.98 20.09 -16.08
CA LEU A 250 -7.49 20.50 -17.39
C LEU A 250 -8.46 21.53 -17.95
N PRO A 251 -8.09 22.80 -18.04
CA PRO A 251 -8.94 23.77 -18.72
C PRO A 251 -9.12 23.32 -20.17
N TYR A 252 -10.37 23.20 -20.60
CA TYR A 252 -10.66 23.05 -22.02
C TYR A 252 -10.06 24.26 -22.74
N SER A 253 -9.01 24.07 -23.49
CA SER A 253 -8.72 24.98 -24.57
C SER A 253 -9.85 24.76 -25.58
N ALA A 254 -10.78 25.67 -25.64
CA ALA A 254 -11.67 25.77 -26.78
C ALA A 254 -10.76 26.02 -28.01
N THR A 255 -10.32 24.97 -28.62
CA THR A 255 -9.87 25.01 -30.00
C THR A 255 -11.06 24.58 -30.82
N ASP A 256 -11.56 25.54 -31.55
CA ASP A 256 -12.57 25.55 -32.57
C ASP A 256 -12.84 24.22 -33.30
#